data_1e4b9e41b1e6be139e340e898101bab7
#
_entry.id   1e4b9e41b1e6be139e340e898101bab7
#
_cell.length_a   1.000
_cell.length_b   1.000
_cell.length_c   1.000
_cell.angle_alpha   90.00
_cell.angle_beta   90.00
_cell.angle_gamma   90.00
#
_symmetry.space_group_name_H-M   'P 1'
#
loop_
_entity.id
_entity.type
_entity.pdbx_description
1 polymer ?
#
loop_
_entity_poly.entity_id
_entity_poly.type
_entity_poly.pdbx_seq_one_letter_code
_entity_poly.pdbx_strand_id
1 'polypeptide(L)' 'MQLSLNSHWIAGDGQTFRIVELGTGENPWVHYENIETAQSYSCLAEAFLFRFTRTEHDT' A
#
# COMPACT_ATOMS: atom_id res chain seq x y z
N MET A 1 -4.98 0.50 -12.82
CA MET A 1 -4.63 0.57 -11.40
C MET A 1 -3.18 0.25 -11.20
N GLN A 2 -2.50 1.03 -10.36
CA GLN A 2 -1.04 0.90 -10.22
C GLN A 2 -0.64 0.05 -9.03
N LEU A 3 -1.60 -0.45 -8.30
CA LEU A 3 -1.31 -1.24 -7.12
C LEU A 3 -0.93 -2.65 -7.51
N SER A 4 0.07 -3.20 -6.85
CA SER A 4 0.49 -4.58 -7.10
C SER A 4 0.99 -5.19 -5.80
N LEU A 5 0.90 -6.51 -5.73
CA LEU A 5 1.34 -7.23 -4.56
C LEU A 5 2.85 -7.02 -4.34
N ASN A 6 3.21 -6.91 -3.09
CA ASN A 6 4.61 -6.76 -2.66
C ASN A 6 5.24 -5.45 -3.08
N SER A 7 4.46 -4.51 -3.60
CA SER A 7 5.00 -3.18 -3.88
C SER A 7 5.13 -2.40 -2.58
N HIS A 8 6.07 -1.48 -2.57
CA HIS A 8 6.38 -0.69 -1.38
C HIS A 8 5.89 0.74 -1.56
N TRP A 9 5.37 1.30 -0.48
CA TRP A 9 4.76 2.62 -0.50
C TRP A 9 5.17 3.39 0.74
N ILE A 10 5.23 4.71 0.63
CA ILE A 10 5.63 5.58 1.72
C ILE A 10 4.47 6.48 2.09
N ALA A 11 4.17 6.53 3.40
CA ALA A 11 3.18 7.45 3.92
C ALA A 11 3.79 8.84 4.08
N GLY A 12 2.92 9.83 4.30
CA GLY A 12 3.38 11.20 4.43
C GLY A 12 4.32 11.43 5.60
N ASP A 13 4.25 10.57 6.62
CA ASP A 13 5.12 10.70 7.79
C ASP A 13 6.41 9.90 7.65
N GLY A 14 6.64 9.30 6.49
CA GLY A 14 7.89 8.59 6.23
C GLY A 14 7.86 7.11 6.49
N GLN A 15 6.76 6.59 7.01
CA GLN A 15 6.68 5.15 7.25
C GLN A 15 6.50 4.40 5.94
N THR A 16 7.12 3.24 5.84
CA THR A 16 7.07 2.42 4.64
C THR A 16 6.17 1.22 4.85
N PHE A 17 5.35 0.94 3.85
CA PHE A 17 4.38 -0.14 3.88
C PHE A 17 4.52 -1.01 2.65
N ARG A 18 4.09 -2.25 2.79
CA ARG A 18 4.10 -3.20 1.69
C ARG A 18 2.68 -3.72 1.50
N ILE A 19 2.23 -3.79 0.25
CA ILE A 19 0.92 -4.35 -0.07
C ILE A 19 1.01 -5.86 0.02
N VAL A 20 0.18 -6.46 0.86
CA VAL A 20 0.21 -7.91 1.06
C VAL A 20 -0.98 -8.60 0.43
N GLU A 21 -2.06 -7.88 0.14
CA GLU A 21 -3.22 -8.49 -0.49
C GLU A 21 -4.04 -7.43 -1.20
N LEU A 22 -4.60 -7.80 -2.34
CA LEU A 22 -5.45 -6.90 -3.12
C LEU A 22 -6.76 -7.60 -3.44
N GLY A 23 -7.86 -6.86 -3.29
CA GLY A 23 -9.15 -7.35 -3.74
C GLY A 23 -9.30 -7.20 -5.24
N THR A 24 -10.54 -7.36 -5.71
CA THR A 24 -10.85 -7.25 -7.13
C THR A 24 -11.83 -6.10 -7.33
N GLY A 25 -12.01 -5.69 -8.60
CA GLY A 25 -12.93 -4.63 -8.92
C GLY A 25 -12.23 -3.32 -9.17
N GLU A 26 -13.02 -2.27 -9.32
CA GLU A 26 -12.48 -0.96 -9.69
C GLU A 26 -11.88 -0.23 -8.49
N ASN A 27 -12.41 -0.49 -7.30
CA ASN A 27 -11.90 0.15 -6.10
C ASN A 27 -11.76 -0.90 -5.02
N PRO A 28 -10.78 -1.82 -5.17
CA PRO A 28 -10.65 -2.97 -4.28
C PRO A 28 -10.11 -2.57 -2.93
N TRP A 29 -10.31 -3.45 -1.97
CA TRP A 29 -9.66 -3.34 -0.67
C TRP A 29 -8.18 -3.62 -0.82
N VAL A 30 -7.36 -2.82 -0.16
CA VAL A 30 -5.92 -2.99 -0.12
C VAL A 30 -5.52 -3.36 1.29
N HIS A 31 -4.84 -4.48 1.43
CA HIS A 31 -4.31 -4.89 2.73
C HIS A 31 -2.80 -4.67 2.69
N TYR A 32 -2.30 -3.95 3.68
CA TYR A 32 -0.89 -3.59 3.69
C TYR A 32 -0.36 -3.67 5.11
N GLU A 33 0.95 -3.75 5.22
CA GLU A 33 1.58 -3.85 6.53
C GLU A 33 2.77 -2.91 6.60
N ASN A 34 3.02 -2.40 7.79
CA ASN A 34 4.20 -1.61 8.07
C ASN A 34 5.40 -2.55 8.11
N ILE A 35 6.39 -2.31 7.26
CA ILE A 35 7.50 -3.25 7.14
C ILE A 35 8.40 -3.27 8.37
N GLU A 36 8.31 -2.26 9.23
CA GLU A 36 9.13 -2.21 10.44
C GLU A 36 8.42 -2.81 11.64
N THR A 37 7.12 -2.59 11.75
CA THR A 37 6.37 -3.07 12.91
C THR A 37 5.57 -4.32 12.63
N ALA A 38 5.39 -4.65 11.34
CA ALA A 38 4.57 -5.78 10.91
C ALA A 38 3.10 -5.59 11.23
N GLN A 39 2.68 -4.39 11.53
CA GLN A 39 1.29 -4.10 11.84
C GLN A 39 0.49 -4.02 10.54
N SER A 40 -0.69 -4.65 10.53
CA SER A 40 -1.50 -4.74 9.32
C SER A 40 -2.62 -3.73 9.33
N TYR A 41 -2.95 -3.24 8.13
CA TYR A 41 -4.02 -2.28 7.93
C TYR A 41 -4.75 -2.61 6.64
N SER A 42 -5.90 -1.97 6.45
CA SER A 42 -6.61 -2.12 5.18
C SER A 42 -7.40 -0.85 4.90
N CYS A 43 -7.57 -0.56 3.62
CA CYS A 43 -8.41 0.55 3.18
C CYS A 43 -8.74 0.32 1.72
N LEU A 44 -9.65 1.15 1.19
CA LEU A 44 -9.96 1.07 -0.22
C LEU A 44 -8.84 1.65 -1.06
N ALA A 45 -8.73 1.16 -2.30
CA ALA A 45 -7.63 1.55 -3.17
C ALA A 45 -7.56 3.06 -3.39
N GLU A 46 -8.70 3.71 -3.56
CA GLU A 46 -8.69 5.16 -3.74
C GLU A 46 -8.08 5.87 -2.55
N ALA A 47 -8.45 5.45 -1.35
CA ALA A 47 -7.90 6.06 -0.14
C ALA A 47 -6.42 5.78 -0.03
N PHE A 48 -6.01 4.58 -0.41
CA PHE A 48 -4.60 4.22 -0.36
C PHE A 48 -3.78 5.11 -1.29
N LEU A 49 -4.24 5.25 -2.53
CA LEU A 49 -3.52 6.07 -3.50
C LEU A 49 -3.46 7.53 -3.10
N PHE A 50 -4.45 7.98 -2.35
CA PHE A 50 -4.46 9.35 -1.89
C PHE A 50 -3.48 9.59 -0.75
N ARG A 51 -3.24 8.58 0.06
CA ARG A 51 -2.43 8.72 1.28
C ARG A 51 -0.98 8.32 1.10
N PHE A 52 -0.69 7.44 0.16
CA PHE A 52 0.63 6.85 0.04
C PHE A 52 1.24 7.16 -1.31
N THR A 53 2.57 7.18 -1.34
CA THR A 53 3.32 7.40 -2.56
C THR A 53 4.19 6.18 -2.82
N ARG A 54 4.19 5.72 -4.05
CA ARG A 54 4.99 4.56 -4.41
C ARG A 54 6.47 4.91 -4.36
N THR A 55 7.26 4.01 -3.80
CA THR A 55 8.70 4.21 -3.79
C THR A 55 9.24 3.89 -5.18
N GLU A 56 10.24 4.64 -5.59
CA GLU A 56 10.72 4.55 -6.95
C GLU A 56 11.91 3.65 -7.13
N HIS A 57 12.64 3.43 -6.08
CA HIS A 57 13.92 2.73 -6.20
C HIS A 57 13.86 1.31 -5.68
N ASP A 58 12.71 0.74 -5.67
CA ASP A 58 12.54 -0.63 -5.20
C ASP A 58 12.74 -1.65 -6.32
N THR A 59 13.23 -1.20 -7.41
CA THR A 59 13.50 -2.10 -8.54
C THR A 59 14.81 -2.84 -8.36
#